data_db89d709e852e216f6774521c3c98133
#
_entry.id   db89d709e852e216f6774521c3c98133
#
_cell.length_a   1.000
_cell.length_b   1.000
_cell.length_c   1.000
_cell.angle_alpha   90.00
_cell.angle_beta   90.00
_cell.angle_gamma   90.00
#
_symmetry.space_group_name_H-M   'P 1'
#
loop_
_entity.id
_entity.type
_entity.pdbx_description
1 polymer ?
#
loop_
_entity_poly.entity_id
_entity_poly.type
_entity_poly.pdbx_seq_one_letter_code
_entity_poly.pdbx_strand_id
1 'polypeptide(L)'
;MKTYRDSSFMASRAGIAAGMITITWMLFLLPARAAEPIRLHPENPHYFEFRGKPTVLITSGEHYGAVLNLDFDYIPYLDELKSHGLNLTRTFSGAYCENPAAFNIEKNTLAPYPLRLITPWKRGTEPGYFSGGNKFDLRAWDEEYFRRLRDFVAQAGKRGIVVELVLFCPFYGEEMWKLSPMNAINNTNGFSTVSREEVYTLKDEKLTQAQDAMVRRIAREMQNADNLYYEICNEPYFGGVTLEWQYHIIDALVNEESSFAHRHLIAQNIANGSGVVGNPNPHVSLFNFHYAYPPDAVAQNYHLNKAIGYDETGFSGNSDTKYRGDGWAFILAGGGLYDNLDYSFTPDYETGIASPSAPGGGSPALRRQLKSLKDFIEDFDFIRMKPDPSVIARIEGDPKIRGWCLAEAGKAYALYLRFGNQAKIHLNLPQGTYQADWINTLTGKVEKTEKVNHPGEEMNLESPGYVDDIALRIKAQG
;
A
#
# COMPACT_ATOMS: atom_id res chain seq x y z
N MET A 1 36.74 -90.94 18.29
CA MET A 1 37.32 -91.78 17.22
C MET A 1 37.89 -90.86 16.14
N LYS A 2 39.17 -90.92 15.93
CA LYS A 2 40.02 -90.49 14.78
C LYS A 2 39.91 -88.98 14.42
N THR A 3 40.94 -88.16 14.80
CA THR A 3 42.34 -87.98 14.25
C THR A 3 42.35 -87.54 12.77
N TYR A 4 42.92 -86.39 12.42
CA TYR A 4 44.28 -86.07 12.05
C TYR A 4 44.40 -84.70 11.39
N ARG A 5 45.30 -83.87 11.91
CA ARG A 5 46.53 -83.27 11.35
C ARG A 5 46.37 -82.21 10.21
N ASP A 6 46.76 -81.00 10.57
CA ASP A 6 47.98 -80.28 10.12
C ASP A 6 48.16 -79.97 8.64
N SER A 7 48.25 -78.73 8.33
CA SER A 7 49.45 -78.12 7.70
C SER A 7 49.31 -76.61 7.53
N SER A 8 50.30 -75.92 8.01
CA SER A 8 50.59 -74.49 7.94
C SER A 8 50.81 -73.96 6.53
N PHE A 9 50.31 -72.81 6.20
CA PHE A 9 50.89 -71.91 5.20
C PHE A 9 50.82 -70.47 5.64
N MET A 10 51.98 -69.83 5.86
CA MET A 10 52.14 -68.41 6.07
C MET A 10 51.82 -67.62 4.79
N ALA A 11 50.96 -66.63 4.82
CA ALA A 11 50.87 -65.57 3.81
C ALA A 11 50.80 -64.27 4.47
N SER A 12 51.76 -63.39 4.25
CA SER A 12 51.94 -62.04 4.71
C SER A 12 50.79 -61.18 4.21
N ARG A 13 50.11 -60.51 5.13
CA ARG A 13 49.14 -59.46 4.79
C ARG A 13 49.78 -58.08 4.99
N ALA A 14 50.03 -57.38 3.87
CA ALA A 14 50.29 -55.93 3.86
C ALA A 14 49.00 -55.19 4.21
N GLY A 15 49.00 -54.48 5.30
CA GLY A 15 47.88 -53.66 5.70
C GLY A 15 47.86 -52.34 4.92
N ILE A 16 46.82 -52.15 4.13
CA ILE A 16 46.50 -50.84 3.55
C ILE A 16 45.65 -50.09 4.57
N ALA A 17 46.25 -49.08 5.20
CA ALA A 17 45.52 -48.13 6.05
C ALA A 17 44.72 -47.16 5.15
N ALA A 18 43.41 -47.36 5.04
CA ALA A 18 42.51 -46.42 4.42
C ALA A 18 42.26 -45.26 5.40
N GLY A 19 42.93 -44.14 5.18
CA GLY A 19 42.65 -42.89 5.90
C GLY A 19 41.29 -42.31 5.44
N MET A 20 40.26 -42.38 6.28
CA MET A 20 39.02 -41.63 6.10
C MET A 20 39.31 -40.16 6.35
N ILE A 21 39.37 -39.34 5.29
CA ILE A 21 39.35 -37.88 5.39
C ILE A 21 37.89 -37.47 5.59
N THR A 22 37.54 -37.18 6.82
CA THR A 22 36.23 -36.56 7.16
C THR A 22 36.30 -35.08 6.76
N ILE A 23 35.72 -34.72 5.60
CA ILE A 23 35.55 -33.33 5.20
C ILE A 23 34.36 -32.78 6.01
N THR A 24 34.63 -32.09 7.10
CA THR A 24 33.61 -31.35 7.86
C THR A 24 33.26 -30.09 7.06
N TRP A 25 32.12 -30.10 6.38
CA TRP A 25 31.53 -28.89 5.80
C TRP A 25 31.12 -27.97 6.92
N MET A 26 31.92 -26.97 7.20
CA MET A 26 31.58 -25.88 8.09
C MET A 26 30.65 -24.97 7.29
N LEU A 27 29.31 -25.17 7.42
CA LEU A 27 28.32 -24.24 6.94
C LEU A 27 28.52 -22.92 7.72
N PHE A 28 29.21 -21.97 7.10
CA PHE A 28 29.16 -20.58 7.55
C PHE A 28 27.72 -20.10 7.34
N LEU A 29 26.93 -20.13 8.41
CA LEU A 29 25.71 -19.34 8.49
C LEU A 29 26.14 -17.88 8.42
N LEU A 30 26.19 -17.31 7.22
CA LEU A 30 26.23 -15.87 7.05
C LEU A 30 25.03 -15.32 7.85
N PRO A 31 25.21 -14.33 8.71
CA PRO A 31 24.08 -13.69 9.34
C PRO A 31 23.11 -13.25 8.22
N ALA A 32 21.87 -13.66 8.32
CA ALA A 32 20.84 -13.23 7.37
C ALA A 32 20.87 -11.68 7.37
N ARG A 33 21.31 -11.11 6.26
CA ARG A 33 21.28 -9.66 6.07
C ARG A 33 19.84 -9.23 6.30
N ALA A 34 19.62 -8.24 7.16
CA ALA A 34 18.30 -7.67 7.33
C ALA A 34 17.75 -7.33 5.94
N ALA A 35 16.54 -7.77 5.64
CA ALA A 35 15.94 -7.49 4.34
C ALA A 35 15.81 -5.97 4.18
N GLU A 36 16.18 -5.45 3.02
CA GLU A 36 16.02 -4.02 2.74
C GLU A 36 14.52 -3.69 2.69
N PRO A 37 14.07 -2.63 3.37
CA PRO A 37 12.69 -2.17 3.25
C PRO A 37 12.34 -1.83 1.81
N ILE A 38 11.05 -1.83 1.50
CA ILE A 38 10.54 -1.26 0.25
C ILE A 38 11.16 0.12 0.03
N ARG A 39 11.60 0.39 -1.18
CA ARG A 39 12.24 1.67 -1.56
C ARG A 39 11.73 2.16 -2.89
N LEU A 40 11.99 3.42 -3.23
CA LEU A 40 11.77 3.90 -4.59
C LEU A 40 12.72 3.17 -5.54
N HIS A 41 12.21 2.82 -6.73
CA HIS A 41 13.02 2.13 -7.73
C HIS A 41 14.15 3.03 -8.23
N PRO A 42 15.43 2.57 -8.24
CA PRO A 42 16.57 3.43 -8.52
C PRO A 42 16.60 4.00 -9.95
N GLU A 43 16.02 3.29 -10.92
CA GLU A 43 15.96 3.76 -12.31
C GLU A 43 14.70 4.58 -12.61
N ASN A 44 13.61 4.37 -11.85
CA ASN A 44 12.36 5.10 -12.02
C ASN A 44 11.67 5.32 -10.67
N PRO A 45 11.96 6.40 -9.95
CA PRO A 45 11.47 6.63 -8.59
C PRO A 45 9.98 6.98 -8.51
N HIS A 46 9.24 6.92 -9.60
CA HIS A 46 7.77 6.97 -9.61
C HIS A 46 7.14 5.64 -9.17
N TYR A 47 7.94 4.58 -9.10
CA TYR A 47 7.56 3.24 -8.67
C TYR A 47 8.45 2.75 -7.54
N PHE A 48 8.18 1.55 -7.06
CA PHE A 48 8.89 0.97 -5.95
C PHE A 48 9.75 -0.22 -6.39
N GLU A 49 10.74 -0.54 -5.56
CA GLU A 49 11.41 -1.83 -5.55
C GLU A 49 11.13 -2.52 -4.21
N PHE A 50 10.57 -3.72 -4.26
CA PHE A 50 10.29 -4.52 -3.09
C PHE A 50 10.88 -5.93 -3.26
N ARG A 51 11.77 -6.30 -2.34
CA ARG A 51 12.48 -7.60 -2.38
C ARG A 51 13.17 -7.87 -3.72
N GLY A 52 13.81 -6.84 -4.28
CA GLY A 52 14.53 -6.90 -5.55
C GLY A 52 13.66 -6.98 -6.79
N LYS A 53 12.38 -6.64 -6.69
CA LYS A 53 11.44 -6.62 -7.83
C LYS A 53 10.84 -5.23 -8.02
N PRO A 54 10.77 -4.73 -9.28
CA PRO A 54 9.94 -3.59 -9.61
C PRO A 54 8.50 -3.81 -9.12
N THR A 55 7.93 -2.83 -8.46
CA THR A 55 6.63 -2.97 -7.79
C THR A 55 5.77 -1.74 -7.99
N VAL A 56 4.51 -1.97 -8.37
CA VAL A 56 3.41 -1.03 -8.27
C VAL A 56 2.49 -1.50 -7.14
N LEU A 57 1.98 -0.59 -6.32
CA LEU A 57 1.13 -0.95 -5.19
C LEU A 57 -0.34 -0.78 -5.58
N ILE A 58 -1.11 -1.87 -5.53
CA ILE A 58 -2.54 -1.86 -5.90
C ILE A 58 -3.31 -2.71 -4.90
N THR A 59 -4.36 -2.14 -4.32
CA THR A 59 -5.20 -2.83 -3.35
C THR A 59 -6.65 -2.31 -3.31
N SER A 60 -7.46 -3.04 -2.54
CA SER A 60 -8.78 -2.65 -2.04
C SER A 60 -8.79 -3.10 -0.58
N GLY A 61 -8.48 -2.19 0.33
CA GLY A 61 -8.20 -2.47 1.73
C GLY A 61 -9.35 -2.13 2.68
N GLU A 62 -9.38 -2.73 3.86
CA GLU A 62 -10.35 -2.40 4.92
C GLU A 62 -10.19 -0.95 5.41
N HIS A 63 -11.14 -0.43 6.18
CA HIS A 63 -11.14 0.95 6.68
C HIS A 63 -10.20 1.14 7.88
N TYR A 64 -8.91 0.80 7.72
CA TYR A 64 -7.74 1.16 8.54
C TYR A 64 -7.72 0.69 10.00
N GLY A 65 -8.71 -0.07 10.45
CA GLY A 65 -8.85 -0.47 11.86
C GLY A 65 -8.19 -1.80 12.22
N ALA A 66 -7.56 -2.51 11.30
CA ALA A 66 -7.07 -3.88 11.47
C ALA A 66 -6.21 -4.09 12.73
N VAL A 67 -5.38 -3.12 13.10
CA VAL A 67 -4.50 -3.23 14.27
C VAL A 67 -5.21 -2.79 15.55
N LEU A 68 -5.88 -1.63 15.52
CA LEU A 68 -6.46 -1.02 16.72
C LEU A 68 -7.76 -1.69 17.22
N ASN A 69 -8.44 -2.44 16.34
CA ASN A 69 -9.70 -3.10 16.66
C ASN A 69 -9.47 -4.59 16.99
N LEU A 70 -9.65 -4.96 18.25
CA LEU A 70 -9.47 -6.35 18.71
C LEU A 70 -10.56 -7.32 18.21
N ASP A 71 -11.65 -6.81 17.61
CA ASP A 71 -12.70 -7.64 17.03
C ASP A 71 -12.43 -7.98 15.56
N PHE A 72 -11.44 -7.36 14.93
CA PHE A 72 -11.07 -7.64 13.56
C PHE A 72 -9.95 -8.70 13.48
N ASP A 73 -10.23 -9.84 12.86
CA ASP A 73 -9.23 -10.86 12.54
C ASP A 73 -8.58 -10.53 11.18
N TYR A 74 -7.37 -10.00 11.23
CA TYR A 74 -6.64 -9.62 10.02
C TYR A 74 -6.07 -10.81 9.23
N ILE A 75 -6.10 -12.03 9.74
CA ILE A 75 -5.55 -13.19 9.00
C ILE A 75 -6.39 -13.52 7.77
N PRO A 76 -7.72 -13.74 7.86
CA PRO A 76 -8.55 -13.94 6.68
C PRO A 76 -8.52 -12.76 5.71
N TYR A 77 -8.47 -11.53 6.23
CA TYR A 77 -8.35 -10.31 5.44
C TYR A 77 -7.08 -10.31 4.56
N LEU A 78 -5.93 -10.54 5.17
CA LEU A 78 -4.65 -10.58 4.45
C LEU A 78 -4.58 -11.78 3.48
N ASP A 79 -5.21 -12.90 3.80
CA ASP A 79 -5.31 -14.05 2.90
C ASP A 79 -6.17 -13.73 1.67
N GLU A 80 -7.26 -12.99 1.85
CA GLU A 80 -8.12 -12.55 0.76
C GLU A 80 -7.37 -11.57 -0.17
N LEU A 81 -6.66 -10.57 0.35
CA LEU A 81 -5.83 -9.67 -0.46
C LEU A 81 -4.79 -10.47 -1.29
N LYS A 82 -4.08 -11.38 -0.63
CA LYS A 82 -3.09 -12.25 -1.29
C LYS A 82 -3.71 -13.09 -2.39
N SER A 83 -4.91 -13.66 -2.18
CA SER A 83 -5.59 -14.53 -3.15
C SER A 83 -5.86 -13.83 -4.47
N HIS A 84 -6.04 -12.51 -4.41
CA HIS A 84 -6.21 -11.62 -5.55
C HIS A 84 -4.92 -10.94 -6.02
N GLY A 85 -3.75 -11.28 -5.42
CA GLY A 85 -2.48 -10.67 -5.79
C GLY A 85 -2.36 -9.19 -5.42
N LEU A 86 -3.26 -8.67 -4.59
CA LEU A 86 -3.21 -7.32 -4.06
C LEU A 86 -2.06 -7.23 -3.04
N ASN A 87 -1.30 -6.14 -3.06
CA ASN A 87 0.00 -6.09 -2.42
C ASN A 87 0.22 -4.90 -1.49
N LEU A 88 -0.86 -4.24 -1.07
CA LEU A 88 -0.83 -3.14 -0.11
C LEU A 88 -1.96 -3.34 0.91
N THR A 89 -1.75 -2.86 2.13
CA THR A 89 -2.78 -2.59 3.14
C THR A 89 -2.41 -1.34 3.91
N ARG A 90 -3.39 -0.53 4.25
CA ARG A 90 -3.23 0.70 5.03
C ARG A 90 -3.84 0.51 6.41
N THR A 91 -3.18 0.98 7.48
CA THR A 91 -3.68 0.85 8.86
C THR A 91 -3.28 2.01 9.72
N PHE A 92 -4.14 2.38 10.68
CA PHE A 92 -3.88 3.48 11.61
C PHE A 92 -3.17 2.99 12.89
N SER A 93 -2.36 3.88 13.46
CA SER A 93 -1.56 3.59 14.67
C SER A 93 -2.39 3.41 15.95
N GLY A 94 -3.69 3.77 15.95
CA GLY A 94 -4.52 3.77 17.16
C GLY A 94 -4.48 5.06 17.99
N ALA A 95 -3.77 6.09 17.53
CA ALA A 95 -3.88 7.45 18.11
C ALA A 95 -5.22 8.11 17.82
N TYR A 96 -5.90 7.65 16.79
CA TYR A 96 -7.22 8.05 16.32
C TYR A 96 -8.14 6.83 16.27
N CYS A 97 -9.40 7.03 16.58
CA CYS A 97 -10.49 6.09 16.32
C CYS A 97 -11.80 6.85 16.12
N GLU A 98 -12.81 6.16 15.62
CA GLU A 98 -14.09 6.75 15.25
C GLU A 98 -15.21 6.30 16.20
N ASN A 99 -16.31 7.05 16.22
CA ASN A 99 -17.55 6.59 16.84
C ASN A 99 -18.33 5.71 15.86
N PRO A 100 -19.22 4.81 16.34
CA PRO A 100 -19.94 3.88 15.49
C PRO A 100 -20.84 4.50 14.41
N ALA A 101 -21.17 5.78 14.53
CA ALA A 101 -21.98 6.50 13.54
C ALA A 101 -21.14 7.37 12.57
N ALA A 102 -19.81 7.35 12.72
CA ALA A 102 -18.92 8.14 11.89
C ALA A 102 -19.12 7.83 10.42
N PHE A 103 -19.29 8.88 9.60
CA PHE A 103 -19.42 8.82 8.15
C PHE A 103 -20.51 7.86 7.63
N ASN A 104 -21.44 7.41 8.49
CA ASN A 104 -22.44 6.37 8.19
C ASN A 104 -21.83 5.04 7.74
N ILE A 105 -20.63 4.71 8.22
CA ILE A 105 -19.97 3.44 7.92
C ILE A 105 -20.55 2.33 8.79
N GLU A 106 -21.17 1.34 8.18
CA GLU A 106 -21.67 0.17 8.87
C GLU A 106 -20.51 -0.75 9.31
N LYS A 107 -20.54 -1.22 10.57
CA LYS A 107 -19.50 -2.09 11.15
C LYS A 107 -18.07 -1.57 10.91
N ASN A 108 -17.90 -0.29 11.17
CA ASN A 108 -16.66 0.45 10.94
C ASN A 108 -15.50 -0.14 11.74
N THR A 109 -14.42 -0.57 11.06
CA THR A 109 -13.23 -1.13 11.70
C THR A 109 -12.50 -0.13 12.59
N LEU A 110 -12.56 1.19 12.27
CA LEU A 110 -12.03 2.27 13.11
C LEU A 110 -12.91 2.61 14.34
N ALA A 111 -14.08 1.99 14.47
CA ALA A 111 -14.99 2.19 15.59
C ALA A 111 -15.14 0.91 16.44
N PRO A 112 -14.10 0.48 17.15
CA PRO A 112 -14.16 -0.74 17.98
C PRO A 112 -15.18 -0.59 19.09
N TYR A 113 -15.82 -1.71 19.46
CA TYR A 113 -16.70 -1.77 20.62
C TYR A 113 -15.98 -1.34 21.91
N PRO A 114 -16.70 -0.91 22.95
CA PRO A 114 -16.10 -0.60 24.25
C PRO A 114 -15.18 -1.71 24.74
N LEU A 115 -13.99 -1.34 25.20
CA LEU A 115 -12.92 -2.25 25.65
C LEU A 115 -12.26 -3.11 24.54
N ARG A 116 -12.65 -2.91 23.29
CA ARG A 116 -12.03 -3.59 22.14
C ARG A 116 -11.02 -2.71 21.40
N LEU A 117 -10.89 -1.46 21.79
CA LEU A 117 -9.84 -0.56 21.34
C LEU A 117 -8.52 -0.90 22.04
N ILE A 118 -7.47 -1.16 21.24
CA ILE A 118 -6.09 -1.23 21.68
C ILE A 118 -5.28 -0.10 21.04
N THR A 119 -4.40 0.51 21.79
CA THR A 119 -3.62 1.68 21.36
C THR A 119 -2.16 1.56 21.78
N PRO A 120 -1.23 2.36 21.25
CA PRO A 120 0.16 2.35 21.72
C PRO A 120 0.31 2.58 23.23
N TRP A 121 -0.61 3.33 23.84
CA TRP A 121 -0.57 3.69 25.24
C TRP A 121 -1.36 2.73 26.13
N LYS A 122 -0.76 2.42 27.27
CA LYS A 122 -1.33 1.48 28.23
C LYS A 122 -2.49 2.09 28.99
N ARG A 123 -3.56 1.32 29.20
CA ARG A 123 -4.61 1.69 30.14
C ARG A 123 -4.08 1.65 31.58
N GLY A 124 -4.32 2.73 32.33
CA GLY A 124 -4.02 2.84 33.75
C GLY A 124 -5.06 2.12 34.62
N THR A 125 -5.09 2.47 35.90
CA THR A 125 -6.06 1.95 36.88
C THR A 125 -7.21 2.90 37.16
N GLU A 126 -7.13 4.16 36.71
CA GLU A 126 -8.18 5.17 36.90
C GLU A 126 -9.31 4.96 35.90
N PRO A 127 -10.56 4.77 36.37
CA PRO A 127 -11.72 4.66 35.47
C PRO A 127 -12.06 6.00 34.83
N GLY A 128 -12.81 6.00 33.74
CA GLY A 128 -13.37 7.20 33.13
C GLY A 128 -12.87 7.53 31.74
N TYR A 129 -12.37 6.52 30.99
CA TYR A 129 -12.21 6.70 29.55
C TYR A 129 -13.59 6.92 28.90
N PHE A 130 -13.71 7.86 27.99
CA PHE A 130 -14.98 8.33 27.40
C PHE A 130 -15.83 7.18 26.80
N SER A 131 -15.20 6.21 26.13
CA SER A 131 -15.88 5.04 25.57
C SER A 131 -15.92 3.83 26.52
N GLY A 132 -15.65 4.04 27.82
CA GLY A 132 -15.68 3.00 28.85
C GLY A 132 -14.33 2.37 29.17
N GLY A 133 -14.22 1.92 30.44
CA GLY A 133 -12.99 1.38 30.98
C GLY A 133 -12.08 2.43 31.60
N ASN A 134 -10.80 2.08 31.76
CA ASN A 134 -9.81 2.95 32.39
C ASN A 134 -9.19 3.93 31.40
N LYS A 135 -8.77 5.08 31.92
CA LYS A 135 -7.97 6.09 31.19
C LYS A 135 -6.58 5.54 30.81
N PHE A 136 -5.97 6.20 29.86
CA PHE A 136 -4.64 5.84 29.35
C PHE A 136 -3.52 6.58 30.10
N ASP A 137 -2.35 5.96 30.19
CA ASP A 137 -1.12 6.63 30.60
C ASP A 137 -0.24 6.84 29.36
N LEU A 138 -0.11 8.09 28.90
CA LEU A 138 0.64 8.45 27.69
C LEU A 138 2.18 8.33 27.89
N ARG A 139 2.64 7.94 29.09
CA ARG A 139 4.05 7.63 29.40
C ARG A 139 4.33 6.14 29.48
N ALA A 140 3.29 5.31 29.42
CA ALA A 140 3.41 3.85 29.50
C ALA A 140 2.90 3.18 28.23
N TRP A 141 3.63 2.18 27.76
CA TRP A 141 3.34 1.47 26.54
C TRP A 141 2.46 0.25 26.78
N ASP A 142 1.55 -0.01 25.84
CA ASP A 142 0.79 -1.27 25.77
C ASP A 142 1.58 -2.29 24.94
N GLU A 143 2.26 -3.23 25.59
CA GLU A 143 3.08 -4.23 24.91
C GLU A 143 2.23 -5.21 24.07
N GLU A 144 0.96 -5.39 24.39
CA GLU A 144 0.02 -6.19 23.56
C GLU A 144 -0.27 -5.51 22.23
N TYR A 145 -0.42 -4.17 22.26
CA TYR A 145 -0.54 -3.38 21.03
C TYR A 145 0.68 -3.59 20.14
N PHE A 146 1.88 -3.42 20.67
CA PHE A 146 3.11 -3.57 19.88
C PHE A 146 3.33 -5.00 19.40
N ARG A 147 2.93 -6.00 20.19
CA ARG A 147 2.95 -7.39 19.76
C ARG A 147 2.00 -7.61 18.57
N ARG A 148 0.77 -7.06 18.63
CA ARG A 148 -0.23 -7.14 17.56
C ARG A 148 0.24 -6.40 16.30
N LEU A 149 0.81 -5.20 16.44
CA LEU A 149 1.35 -4.44 15.31
C LEU A 149 2.48 -5.22 14.60
N ARG A 150 3.44 -5.74 15.35
CA ARG A 150 4.52 -6.57 14.78
C ARG A 150 3.98 -7.81 14.08
N ASP A 151 3.01 -8.49 14.68
CA ASP A 151 2.40 -9.67 14.06
C ASP A 151 1.66 -9.31 12.78
N PHE A 152 0.85 -8.24 12.79
CA PHE A 152 0.16 -7.76 11.59
C PHE A 152 1.12 -7.49 10.43
N VAL A 153 2.19 -6.72 10.67
CA VAL A 153 3.20 -6.40 9.67
C VAL A 153 3.90 -7.68 9.18
N ALA A 154 4.26 -8.58 10.10
CA ALA A 154 4.89 -9.85 9.74
C ALA A 154 3.96 -10.77 8.93
N GLN A 155 2.68 -10.83 9.26
CA GLN A 155 1.67 -11.62 8.53
C GLN A 155 1.43 -11.04 7.12
N ALA A 156 1.37 -9.72 6.98
CA ALA A 156 1.34 -9.04 5.70
C ALA A 156 2.60 -9.36 4.86
N GLY A 157 3.78 -9.25 5.47
CA GLY A 157 5.06 -9.54 4.82
C GLY A 157 5.21 -10.98 4.32
N LYS A 158 4.70 -11.98 5.07
CA LYS A 158 4.64 -13.39 4.62
C LYS A 158 3.80 -13.58 3.35
N ARG A 159 2.85 -12.69 3.12
CA ARG A 159 1.94 -12.70 1.98
C ARG A 159 2.41 -11.83 0.82
N GLY A 160 3.52 -11.11 0.99
CA GLY A 160 4.04 -10.17 0.00
C GLY A 160 3.26 -8.86 -0.04
N ILE A 161 2.58 -8.53 1.06
CA ILE A 161 1.79 -7.31 1.22
C ILE A 161 2.62 -6.27 1.96
N VAL A 162 2.70 -5.07 1.41
CA VAL A 162 3.29 -3.88 2.03
C VAL A 162 2.26 -3.25 2.95
N VAL A 163 2.72 -2.71 4.08
CA VAL A 163 1.89 -2.00 5.04
C VAL A 163 2.18 -0.51 4.98
N GLU A 164 1.18 0.29 4.72
CA GLU A 164 1.19 1.73 4.97
C GLU A 164 0.69 1.98 6.39
N LEU A 165 1.61 2.36 7.28
CA LEU A 165 1.28 2.67 8.67
C LEU A 165 1.07 4.17 8.83
N VAL A 166 -0.18 4.58 8.98
CA VAL A 166 -0.56 5.97 9.22
C VAL A 166 -0.40 6.30 10.69
N LEU A 167 0.49 7.26 10.98
CA LEU A 167 0.86 7.60 12.35
C LEU A 167 -0.23 8.42 13.05
N PHE A 168 -0.84 9.37 12.32
CA PHE A 168 -1.86 10.27 12.87
C PHE A 168 -3.00 10.50 11.87
N CYS A 169 -4.11 11.02 12.40
CA CYS A 169 -5.28 11.45 11.64
C CYS A 169 -5.91 12.64 12.36
N PRO A 170 -6.35 13.72 11.67
CA PRO A 170 -7.03 14.81 12.29
C PRO A 170 -8.36 14.36 12.89
N PHE A 171 -8.82 15.06 13.90
CA PHE A 171 -10.15 14.82 14.47
C PHE A 171 -11.18 15.62 13.68
N TYR A 172 -11.99 14.97 12.87
CA TYR A 172 -13.00 15.61 12.02
C TYR A 172 -14.13 16.27 12.83
N GLY A 173 -14.33 15.83 14.07
CA GLY A 173 -15.33 16.38 14.98
C GLY A 173 -14.97 16.18 16.45
N GLU A 174 -15.68 16.93 17.33
CA GLU A 174 -15.47 16.82 18.77
C GLU A 174 -15.72 15.41 19.32
N GLU A 175 -16.64 14.66 18.73
CA GLU A 175 -16.92 13.28 19.18
C GLU A 175 -15.75 12.35 18.96
N MET A 176 -14.97 12.54 17.87
CA MET A 176 -13.77 11.78 17.61
C MET A 176 -12.61 12.23 18.52
N TRP A 177 -12.48 13.54 18.75
CA TRP A 177 -11.50 14.06 19.72
C TRP A 177 -11.73 13.53 21.13
N LYS A 178 -12.98 13.42 21.57
CA LYS A 178 -13.34 12.81 22.87
C LYS A 178 -12.97 11.34 22.99
N LEU A 179 -12.75 10.62 21.88
CA LEU A 179 -12.34 9.23 21.89
C LEU A 179 -10.82 9.05 21.97
N SER A 180 -10.04 10.07 21.62
CA SER A 180 -8.58 9.95 21.57
C SER A 180 -7.99 9.74 22.98
N PRO A 181 -7.03 8.82 23.14
CA PRO A 181 -6.20 8.74 24.35
C PRO A 181 -5.48 10.05 24.69
N MET A 182 -5.14 10.82 23.67
CA MET A 182 -4.46 12.12 23.82
C MET A 182 -5.33 13.21 24.46
N ASN A 183 -6.65 13.07 24.43
CA ASN A 183 -7.54 14.06 25.08
C ASN A 183 -7.37 14.00 26.60
N ALA A 184 -7.32 15.17 27.25
CA ALA A 184 -7.12 15.30 28.71
C ALA A 184 -8.15 14.52 29.54
N ILE A 185 -9.39 14.36 29.05
CA ILE A 185 -10.41 13.60 29.76
C ILE A 185 -10.12 12.09 29.80
N ASN A 186 -9.29 11.60 28.89
CA ASN A 186 -8.99 10.19 28.67
C ASN A 186 -7.62 9.73 29.18
N ASN A 187 -6.76 10.66 29.60
CA ASN A 187 -5.44 10.28 30.09
C ASN A 187 -5.25 10.70 31.57
N THR A 188 -4.35 9.97 32.25
CA THR A 188 -4.00 10.22 33.65
C THR A 188 -2.89 11.24 33.81
N ASN A 189 -2.31 11.74 32.70
CA ASN A 189 -1.15 12.63 32.68
C ASN A 189 -1.53 14.10 32.72
N GLY A 190 -2.82 14.43 32.49
CA GLY A 190 -3.30 15.80 32.38
C GLY A 190 -2.74 16.55 31.17
N PHE A 191 -2.35 15.81 30.11
CA PHE A 191 -1.88 16.38 28.85
C PHE A 191 -3.06 16.81 27.99
N SER A 192 -2.80 17.82 27.14
CA SER A 192 -3.70 18.26 26.10
C SER A 192 -5.03 18.81 26.58
N THR A 193 -4.98 20.02 27.10
CA THR A 193 -6.18 20.85 27.30
C THR A 193 -6.51 21.70 26.07
N VAL A 194 -5.80 21.48 24.96
CA VAL A 194 -5.97 22.16 23.68
C VAL A 194 -7.27 21.73 22.98
N SER A 195 -7.77 22.56 22.10
CA SER A 195 -8.88 22.21 21.20
C SER A 195 -8.44 21.16 20.18
N ARG A 196 -9.39 20.47 19.55
CA ARG A 196 -9.07 19.48 18.53
C ARG A 196 -8.27 20.03 17.35
N GLU A 197 -8.47 21.33 17.02
CA GLU A 197 -7.75 22.05 15.97
C GLU A 197 -6.30 22.40 16.35
N GLU A 198 -5.94 22.25 17.62
CA GLU A 198 -4.61 22.58 18.11
C GLU A 198 -3.74 21.34 18.41
N VAL A 199 -4.31 20.14 18.31
CA VAL A 199 -3.61 18.87 18.64
C VAL A 199 -2.35 18.67 17.82
N TYR A 200 -2.37 19.07 16.56
CA TYR A 200 -1.28 18.86 15.60
C TYR A 200 -0.69 20.20 15.14
N THR A 201 -0.26 21.04 16.13
CA THR A 201 0.22 22.41 15.87
C THR A 201 1.48 22.81 16.64
N LEU A 202 2.11 21.98 17.42
CA LEU A 202 3.24 22.27 18.32
C LEU A 202 2.92 23.23 19.49
N LYS A 203 1.66 23.61 19.71
CA LYS A 203 1.27 24.52 20.79
C LYS A 203 1.36 23.92 22.20
N ASP A 204 1.10 22.62 22.32
CA ASP A 204 1.24 21.88 23.59
C ASP A 204 2.49 21.03 23.55
N GLU A 205 3.54 21.52 24.18
CA GLU A 205 4.86 20.85 24.22
C GLU A 205 4.76 19.44 24.81
N LYS A 206 3.96 19.25 25.87
CA LYS A 206 3.85 17.91 26.50
C LYS A 206 3.14 16.91 25.62
N LEU A 207 2.13 17.38 24.90
CA LEU A 207 1.43 16.56 23.91
C LEU A 207 2.37 16.20 22.75
N THR A 208 3.10 17.19 22.22
CA THR A 208 4.10 16.97 21.16
C THR A 208 5.16 15.95 21.61
N GLN A 209 5.67 16.05 22.85
CA GLN A 209 6.60 15.06 23.40
C GLN A 209 5.98 13.65 23.46
N ALA A 210 4.70 13.52 23.78
CA ALA A 210 4.02 12.21 23.78
C ALA A 210 3.83 11.65 22.36
N GLN A 211 3.55 12.52 21.38
CA GLN A 211 3.47 12.16 19.95
C GLN A 211 4.84 11.70 19.43
N ASP A 212 5.90 12.46 19.71
CA ASP A 212 7.28 12.10 19.38
C ASP A 212 7.69 10.74 19.99
N ALA A 213 7.36 10.53 21.25
CA ALA A 213 7.68 9.27 21.94
C ALA A 213 6.97 8.09 21.28
N MET A 214 5.71 8.26 20.86
CA MET A 214 4.94 7.23 20.12
C MET A 214 5.60 6.92 18.78
N VAL A 215 5.93 7.93 18.00
CA VAL A 215 6.57 7.78 16.68
C VAL A 215 7.89 7.03 16.82
N ARG A 216 8.75 7.43 17.75
CA ARG A 216 10.03 6.77 18.01
C ARG A 216 9.85 5.33 18.49
N ARG A 217 8.85 5.07 19.33
CA ARG A 217 8.56 3.70 19.79
C ARG A 217 8.09 2.83 18.61
N ILE A 218 7.19 3.30 17.78
CA ILE A 218 6.74 2.59 16.58
C ILE A 218 7.92 2.30 15.65
N ALA A 219 8.78 3.30 15.38
CA ALA A 219 9.96 3.12 14.53
C ALA A 219 10.90 2.01 15.05
N ARG A 220 11.17 2.00 16.35
CA ARG A 220 11.99 0.93 16.97
C ARG A 220 11.39 -0.46 16.82
N GLU A 221 10.08 -0.57 16.98
CA GLU A 221 9.37 -1.85 16.83
C GLU A 221 9.39 -2.36 15.39
N MET A 222 9.40 -1.44 14.44
CA MET A 222 9.34 -1.74 13.00
C MET A 222 10.72 -1.77 12.33
N GLN A 223 11.82 -1.50 13.03
CA GLN A 223 13.17 -1.34 12.45
C GLN A 223 13.67 -2.47 11.54
N ASN A 224 13.08 -3.67 11.64
CA ASN A 224 13.43 -4.83 10.82
C ASN A 224 12.33 -5.23 9.83
N ALA A 225 11.27 -4.43 9.69
CA ALA A 225 10.20 -4.70 8.74
C ALA A 225 10.64 -4.30 7.32
N ASP A 226 10.63 -5.24 6.40
CA ASP A 226 10.98 -4.95 5.00
C ASP A 226 9.78 -4.48 4.17
N ASN A 227 8.57 -4.68 4.67
CA ASN A 227 7.31 -4.46 3.99
C ASN A 227 6.48 -3.33 4.61
N LEU A 228 7.12 -2.25 5.02
CA LEU A 228 6.43 -1.15 5.68
C LEU A 228 6.97 0.20 5.20
N TYR A 229 6.10 1.18 5.13
CA TYR A 229 6.41 2.60 5.09
C TYR A 229 5.43 3.38 5.98
N TYR A 230 5.79 4.63 6.32
CA TYR A 230 4.97 5.46 7.19
C TYR A 230 4.26 6.56 6.41
N GLU A 231 2.99 6.79 6.72
CA GLU A 231 2.33 8.05 6.41
C GLU A 231 2.23 8.91 7.67
N ILE A 232 2.59 10.17 7.56
CA ILE A 232 2.68 11.07 8.72
C ILE A 232 1.30 11.36 9.29
N CYS A 233 0.37 11.75 8.43
CA CYS A 233 -0.99 12.10 8.85
C CYS A 233 -1.97 11.93 7.70
N ASN A 234 -3.05 11.18 7.94
CA ASN A 234 -4.20 11.15 7.05
C ASN A 234 -4.78 12.55 6.92
N GLU A 235 -5.20 12.97 5.73
CA GLU A 235 -5.95 14.19 5.44
C GLU A 235 -5.56 15.45 6.27
N PRO A 236 -4.27 15.84 6.31
CA PRO A 236 -3.78 16.92 7.17
C PRO A 236 -4.32 18.31 6.78
N TYR A 237 -5.10 18.40 5.73
CA TYR A 237 -5.81 19.63 5.32
C TYR A 237 -7.11 19.85 6.09
N PHE A 238 -7.49 18.92 6.99
CA PHE A 238 -8.58 19.06 7.95
C PHE A 238 -8.04 19.28 9.37
N GLY A 239 -8.91 19.63 10.31
CA GLY A 239 -8.67 19.59 11.75
C GLY A 239 -7.52 20.47 12.27
N GLY A 240 -7.08 21.48 11.53
CA GLY A 240 -6.06 22.42 12.00
C GLY A 240 -4.63 21.91 12.00
N VAL A 241 -4.33 20.78 11.33
CA VAL A 241 -2.97 20.24 11.23
C VAL A 241 -2.06 21.22 10.50
N THR A 242 -0.90 21.55 11.09
CA THR A 242 0.05 22.47 10.47
C THR A 242 1.17 21.73 9.73
N LEU A 243 1.71 22.35 8.69
CA LEU A 243 2.85 21.81 7.97
C LEU A 243 4.10 21.74 8.85
N GLU A 244 4.25 22.70 9.78
CA GLU A 244 5.35 22.73 10.74
C GLU A 244 5.31 21.51 11.66
N TRP A 245 4.13 21.13 12.14
CA TRP A 245 3.97 19.93 12.96
C TRP A 245 4.26 18.66 12.15
N GLN A 246 3.79 18.57 10.91
CA GLN A 246 4.12 17.41 10.04
C GLN A 246 5.64 17.26 9.86
N TYR A 247 6.34 18.38 9.61
CA TYR A 247 7.80 18.35 9.44
C TYR A 247 8.52 17.99 10.73
N HIS A 248 8.02 18.45 11.88
CA HIS A 248 8.53 18.05 13.18
C HIS A 248 8.41 16.52 13.40
N ILE A 249 7.28 15.92 13.04
CA ILE A 249 7.08 14.46 13.14
C ILE A 249 7.99 13.71 12.15
N ILE A 250 8.16 14.22 10.92
CA ILE A 250 9.12 13.66 9.97
C ILE A 250 10.53 13.66 10.56
N ASP A 251 10.95 14.78 11.15
CA ASP A 251 12.28 14.90 11.77
C ASP A 251 12.44 13.95 12.97
N ALA A 252 11.41 13.78 13.79
CA ALA A 252 11.42 12.83 14.90
C ALA A 252 11.63 11.38 14.41
N LEU A 253 10.95 11.00 13.33
CA LEU A 253 11.05 9.68 12.69
C LEU A 253 12.45 9.48 12.05
N VAL A 254 12.90 10.43 11.23
CA VAL A 254 14.20 10.40 10.54
C VAL A 254 15.36 10.33 11.54
N ASN A 255 15.28 11.10 12.63
CA ASN A 255 16.30 11.10 13.69
C ASN A 255 16.34 9.75 14.41
N GLU A 256 15.20 9.14 14.70
CA GLU A 256 15.17 7.80 15.32
C GLU A 256 15.77 6.74 14.39
N GLU A 257 15.36 6.74 13.11
CA GLU A 257 15.86 5.78 12.14
C GLU A 257 17.29 6.05 11.66
N SER A 258 17.91 7.16 12.08
CA SER A 258 19.30 7.47 11.72
C SER A 258 20.30 6.42 12.22
N SER A 259 19.96 5.71 13.29
CA SER A 259 20.75 4.62 13.87
C SER A 259 20.43 3.23 13.31
N PHE A 260 19.41 3.09 12.47
CA PHE A 260 19.00 1.80 11.90
C PHE A 260 19.85 1.42 10.69
N ALA A 261 19.91 0.13 10.39
CA ALA A 261 20.61 -0.37 9.20
C ALA A 261 19.99 0.17 7.89
N HIS A 262 18.68 0.34 7.88
CA HIS A 262 17.90 0.85 6.76
C HIS A 262 16.84 1.80 7.28
N ARG A 263 16.42 2.73 6.43
CA ARG A 263 15.31 3.67 6.69
C ARG A 263 14.11 3.28 5.88
N HIS A 264 12.93 3.48 6.45
CA HIS A 264 11.67 3.29 5.74
C HIS A 264 11.31 4.53 4.91
N LEU A 265 10.51 4.33 3.88
CA LEU A 265 9.93 5.43 3.12
C LEU A 265 8.93 6.19 4.00
N ILE A 266 8.79 7.47 3.72
CA ILE A 266 7.83 8.37 4.36
C ILE A 266 6.87 8.89 3.29
N ALA A 267 5.58 8.75 3.53
CA ALA A 267 4.50 9.32 2.75
C ALA A 267 3.92 10.56 3.43
N GLN A 268 3.47 11.50 2.62
CA GLN A 268 2.72 12.68 3.05
C GLN A 268 1.44 12.79 2.23
N ASN A 269 0.29 12.85 2.90
CA ASN A 269 -0.98 13.11 2.25
C ASN A 269 -1.12 14.60 1.95
N ILE A 270 -1.57 14.96 0.74
CA ILE A 270 -1.50 16.33 0.21
C ILE A 270 -2.86 16.98 0.06
N ALA A 271 -3.80 16.30 -0.61
CA ALA A 271 -5.10 16.88 -0.91
C ALA A 271 -6.15 15.84 -1.31
N ASN A 272 -7.41 16.21 -1.21
CA ASN A 272 -8.49 15.57 -1.95
C ASN A 272 -8.52 16.10 -3.39
N GLY A 273 -8.65 15.19 -4.37
CA GLY A 273 -8.58 15.52 -5.79
C GLY A 273 -7.15 15.67 -6.28
N SER A 274 -6.77 16.85 -6.74
CA SER A 274 -5.43 17.17 -7.22
C SER A 274 -4.87 18.41 -6.55
N GLY A 275 -3.56 18.54 -6.54
CA GLY A 275 -2.85 19.70 -5.99
C GLY A 275 -1.37 19.64 -6.33
N VAL A 276 -0.71 20.79 -6.33
CA VAL A 276 0.73 20.89 -6.51
C VAL A 276 1.41 20.79 -5.14
N VAL A 277 2.37 19.89 -5.01
CA VAL A 277 3.19 19.78 -3.81
C VAL A 277 4.13 20.98 -3.74
N GLY A 278 3.85 21.90 -2.83
CA GLY A 278 4.71 23.06 -2.57
C GLY A 278 5.76 22.75 -1.51
N ASN A 279 7.01 23.15 -1.72
CA ASN A 279 8.11 23.00 -0.77
C ASN A 279 8.22 21.56 -0.19
N PRO A 280 8.43 20.53 -1.06
CA PRO A 280 8.44 19.15 -0.62
C PRO A 280 9.55 18.91 0.39
N ASN A 281 9.22 18.25 1.51
CA ASN A 281 10.24 17.82 2.47
C ASN A 281 11.16 16.78 1.81
N PRO A 282 12.49 16.94 1.89
CA PRO A 282 13.44 16.05 1.22
C PRO A 282 13.37 14.60 1.68
N HIS A 283 12.90 14.35 2.91
CA HIS A 283 12.74 13.02 3.48
C HIS A 283 11.47 12.30 3.02
N VAL A 284 10.51 13.01 2.44
CA VAL A 284 9.30 12.42 1.88
C VAL A 284 9.59 11.77 0.54
N SER A 285 9.15 10.54 0.38
CA SER A 285 9.37 9.69 -0.80
C SER A 285 8.11 9.45 -1.62
N LEU A 286 6.95 9.63 -1.03
CA LEU A 286 5.64 9.36 -1.62
C LEU A 286 4.69 10.50 -1.26
N PHE A 287 3.99 11.04 -2.24
CA PHE A 287 2.94 12.03 -2.04
C PHE A 287 1.58 11.42 -2.38
N ASN A 288 0.73 11.31 -1.37
CA ASN A 288 -0.59 10.70 -1.46
C ASN A 288 -1.68 11.74 -1.71
N PHE A 289 -2.66 11.32 -2.49
CA PHE A 289 -3.87 12.09 -2.79
C PHE A 289 -5.09 11.20 -2.58
N HIS A 290 -6.14 11.74 -2.01
CA HIS A 290 -7.44 11.08 -1.89
C HIS A 290 -8.38 11.53 -3.00
N TYR A 291 -9.32 10.65 -3.41
CA TYR A 291 -10.34 10.99 -4.42
C TYR A 291 -9.77 11.61 -5.70
N ALA A 292 -8.58 11.18 -6.12
CA ALA A 292 -7.75 11.80 -7.15
C ALA A 292 -8.16 11.42 -8.59
N TYR A 293 -9.42 11.59 -8.90
CA TYR A 293 -9.93 11.45 -10.27
C TYR A 293 -10.58 12.76 -10.76
N PRO A 294 -10.21 13.29 -11.95
CA PRO A 294 -9.19 12.80 -12.89
C PRO A 294 -7.79 12.80 -12.27
N PRO A 295 -6.82 12.01 -12.81
CA PRO A 295 -5.51 11.78 -12.21
C PRO A 295 -4.51 12.93 -12.44
N ASP A 296 -4.98 14.17 -12.36
CA ASP A 296 -4.18 15.38 -12.63
C ASP A 296 -3.05 15.56 -11.62
N ALA A 297 -3.21 15.03 -10.40
CA ALA A 297 -2.18 15.03 -9.36
C ALA A 297 -0.87 14.41 -9.85
N VAL A 298 -0.93 13.36 -10.67
CA VAL A 298 0.26 12.72 -11.24
C VAL A 298 1.01 13.68 -12.15
N ALA A 299 0.34 14.25 -13.15
CA ALA A 299 0.98 15.17 -14.11
C ALA A 299 1.54 16.43 -13.44
N GLN A 300 0.81 16.96 -12.45
CA GLN A 300 1.21 18.16 -11.70
C GLN A 300 2.49 17.96 -10.90
N ASN A 301 2.76 16.73 -10.42
CA ASN A 301 3.84 16.42 -9.49
C ASN A 301 4.90 15.46 -10.05
N TYR A 302 4.76 15.00 -11.29
CA TYR A 302 5.67 14.02 -11.91
C TYR A 302 7.14 14.48 -11.91
N HIS A 303 7.37 15.78 -12.05
CA HIS A 303 8.69 16.41 -12.05
C HIS A 303 9.48 16.24 -10.74
N LEU A 304 8.81 15.86 -9.64
CA LEU A 304 9.44 15.66 -8.33
C LEU A 304 10.31 14.40 -8.28
N ASN A 305 10.19 13.49 -9.25
CA ASN A 305 10.88 12.19 -9.24
C ASN A 305 10.65 11.42 -7.94
N LYS A 306 9.41 11.38 -7.51
CA LYS A 306 8.88 10.69 -6.32
C LYS A 306 7.66 9.89 -6.73
N ALA A 307 7.29 8.89 -5.94
CA ALA A 307 6.03 8.21 -6.17
C ALA A 307 4.84 9.12 -5.87
N ILE A 308 3.81 9.04 -6.70
CA ILE A 308 2.53 9.71 -6.49
C ILE A 308 1.48 8.63 -6.26
N GLY A 309 0.80 8.70 -5.13
CA GLY A 309 -0.17 7.71 -4.68
C GLY A 309 -1.60 8.25 -4.71
N TYR A 310 -2.53 7.33 -4.94
CA TYR A 310 -3.96 7.51 -4.72
C TYR A 310 -4.35 6.46 -3.66
N ASP A 311 -4.20 6.81 -2.40
CA ASP A 311 -4.25 5.89 -1.27
C ASP A 311 -5.59 5.86 -0.54
N GLU A 312 -6.57 6.64 -1.03
CA GLU A 312 -7.94 6.56 -0.56
C GLU A 312 -8.94 6.93 -1.64
N THR A 313 -9.84 6.01 -1.99
CA THR A 313 -11.08 6.28 -2.70
C THR A 313 -12.23 5.54 -2.03
N GLY A 314 -13.44 6.06 -2.12
CA GLY A 314 -14.62 5.51 -1.45
C GLY A 314 -15.81 6.45 -1.63
N PHE A 315 -16.87 6.25 -0.83
CA PHE A 315 -18.02 7.17 -0.71
C PHE A 315 -18.75 7.51 -2.02
N SER A 316 -18.65 6.61 -3.02
CA SER A 316 -19.28 6.81 -4.35
C SER A 316 -20.32 5.73 -4.68
N GLY A 317 -20.90 5.12 -3.65
CA GLY A 317 -21.88 4.04 -3.77
C GLY A 317 -21.23 2.68 -4.04
N ASN A 318 -22.07 1.69 -4.34
CA ASN A 318 -21.66 0.27 -4.41
C ASN A 318 -21.23 -0.20 -5.82
N SER A 319 -21.13 0.74 -6.80
CA SER A 319 -20.71 0.34 -8.16
C SER A 319 -19.19 0.20 -8.25
N ASP A 320 -18.72 -0.99 -8.57
CA ASP A 320 -17.30 -1.28 -8.80
C ASP A 320 -16.69 -0.46 -9.95
N THR A 321 -17.53 -0.05 -10.93
CA THR A 321 -17.10 0.66 -12.15
C THR A 321 -16.29 1.92 -11.83
N LYS A 322 -16.74 2.71 -10.83
CA LYS A 322 -16.03 3.93 -10.47
C LYS A 322 -14.64 3.62 -9.93
N TYR A 323 -14.55 2.74 -8.96
CA TYR A 323 -13.30 2.42 -8.26
C TYR A 323 -12.31 1.72 -9.19
N ARG A 324 -12.78 0.77 -10.02
CA ARG A 324 -11.96 0.18 -11.08
C ARG A 324 -11.42 1.26 -12.01
N GLY A 325 -12.30 2.09 -12.56
CA GLY A 325 -11.92 3.11 -13.53
C GLY A 325 -10.98 4.17 -12.95
N ASP A 326 -11.13 4.54 -11.68
CA ASP A 326 -10.22 5.45 -11.00
C ASP A 326 -8.82 4.83 -10.89
N GLY A 327 -8.73 3.55 -10.48
CA GLY A 327 -7.46 2.83 -10.38
C GLY A 327 -6.73 2.70 -11.72
N TRP A 328 -7.44 2.28 -12.77
CA TRP A 328 -6.87 2.19 -14.11
C TRP A 328 -6.36 3.54 -14.60
N ALA A 329 -7.17 4.60 -14.49
CA ALA A 329 -6.79 5.93 -14.93
C ALA A 329 -5.55 6.44 -14.18
N PHE A 330 -5.50 6.25 -12.87
CA PHE A 330 -4.41 6.75 -12.04
C PHE A 330 -3.09 6.04 -12.33
N ILE A 331 -3.10 4.71 -12.40
CA ILE A 331 -1.89 3.93 -12.72
C ILE A 331 -1.41 4.21 -14.14
N LEU A 332 -2.31 4.29 -15.12
CA LEU A 332 -1.93 4.56 -16.52
C LEU A 332 -1.59 6.04 -16.79
N ALA A 333 -1.87 6.93 -15.84
CA ALA A 333 -1.32 8.29 -15.82
C ALA A 333 0.10 8.36 -15.24
N GLY A 334 0.64 7.26 -14.70
CA GLY A 334 1.98 7.19 -14.11
C GLY A 334 2.00 7.21 -12.57
N GLY A 335 0.86 6.98 -11.93
CA GLY A 335 0.79 6.78 -10.48
C GLY A 335 1.46 5.48 -10.04
N GLY A 336 2.09 5.49 -8.88
CA GLY A 336 2.80 4.33 -8.31
C GLY A 336 1.97 3.50 -7.35
N LEU A 337 0.81 4.02 -6.91
CA LEU A 337 -0.01 3.41 -5.88
C LEU A 337 -1.49 3.70 -6.12
N TYR A 338 -2.35 2.70 -5.88
CA TYR A 338 -3.80 2.84 -5.82
C TYR A 338 -4.39 1.99 -4.69
N ASP A 339 -5.16 2.62 -3.79
CA ASP A 339 -5.93 1.95 -2.75
C ASP A 339 -7.41 2.40 -2.80
N ASN A 340 -8.31 1.42 -2.71
CA ASN A 340 -9.73 1.64 -2.54
C ASN A 340 -10.17 1.24 -1.15
N LEU A 341 -10.97 2.07 -0.48
CA LEU A 341 -11.65 1.69 0.76
C LEU A 341 -12.67 0.58 0.47
N ASP A 342 -12.44 -0.58 1.05
CA ASP A 342 -13.26 -1.77 0.85
C ASP A 342 -14.11 -2.06 2.09
N TYR A 343 -15.30 -1.51 2.11
CA TYR A 343 -16.25 -1.67 3.22
C TYR A 343 -16.90 -3.05 3.28
N SER A 344 -16.57 -3.96 2.36
CA SER A 344 -16.97 -5.36 2.47
C SER A 344 -16.16 -6.15 3.50
N PHE A 345 -15.02 -5.60 3.96
CA PHE A 345 -14.27 -6.10 5.11
C PHE A 345 -14.77 -5.46 6.40
N THR A 346 -15.35 -6.24 7.28
CA THR A 346 -15.84 -5.79 8.58
C THR A 346 -15.53 -6.83 9.64
N PRO A 347 -15.57 -6.51 10.95
CA PRO A 347 -15.64 -7.54 11.98
C PRO A 347 -16.78 -8.52 11.67
N ASP A 348 -16.53 -9.82 11.80
CA ASP A 348 -17.37 -10.97 11.40
C ASP A 348 -17.40 -11.30 9.89
N TYR A 349 -16.87 -10.44 9.02
CA TYR A 349 -16.77 -10.65 7.56
C TYR A 349 -15.40 -10.27 7.01
N GLU A 350 -14.34 -10.71 7.67
CA GLU A 350 -12.95 -10.38 7.33
C GLU A 350 -12.48 -11.01 6.02
N THR A 351 -13.28 -11.87 5.41
CA THR A 351 -13.07 -12.34 4.02
C THR A 351 -13.64 -11.39 2.97
N GLY A 352 -14.15 -10.23 3.39
CA GLY A 352 -14.61 -9.19 2.48
C GLY A 352 -15.86 -9.55 1.69
N ILE A 353 -16.83 -10.19 2.34
CA ILE A 353 -18.12 -10.58 1.72
C ILE A 353 -19.31 -9.81 2.31
N ALA A 354 -19.08 -8.89 3.24
CA ALA A 354 -20.14 -8.00 3.69
C ALA A 354 -20.65 -7.13 2.54
N SER A 355 -21.90 -6.74 2.62
CA SER A 355 -22.54 -5.86 1.63
C SER A 355 -23.22 -4.69 2.36
N PRO A 356 -22.42 -3.76 2.92
CA PRO A 356 -22.95 -2.61 3.62
C PRO A 356 -23.72 -1.70 2.66
N SER A 357 -24.77 -1.06 3.16
CA SER A 357 -25.60 -0.17 2.35
C SER A 357 -24.92 1.18 2.12
N ALA A 358 -24.03 1.60 3.01
CA ALA A 358 -23.30 2.86 2.99
C ALA A 358 -21.94 2.74 3.69
N PRO A 359 -20.95 3.55 3.31
CA PRO A 359 -20.94 4.54 2.21
C PRO A 359 -20.78 3.91 0.83
N GLY A 360 -20.57 2.61 0.78
CA GLY A 360 -20.30 1.84 -0.43
C GLY A 360 -18.86 1.92 -0.90
N GLY A 361 -18.46 0.93 -1.65
CA GLY A 361 -17.11 0.67 -2.14
C GLY A 361 -16.61 -0.68 -1.65
N GLY A 362 -15.91 -1.38 -2.55
CA GLY A 362 -15.34 -2.68 -2.28
C GLY A 362 -16.30 -3.85 -2.51
N SER A 363 -15.75 -4.90 -3.06
CA SER A 363 -16.44 -6.16 -3.28
C SER A 363 -15.43 -7.24 -3.70
N PRO A 364 -15.78 -8.55 -3.59
CA PRO A 364 -14.96 -9.61 -4.18
C PRO A 364 -14.78 -9.44 -5.71
N ALA A 365 -15.75 -8.82 -6.40
CA ALA A 365 -15.65 -8.56 -7.82
C ALA A 365 -14.64 -7.43 -8.11
N LEU A 366 -14.66 -6.34 -7.34
CA LEU A 366 -13.70 -5.25 -7.49
C LEU A 366 -12.27 -5.73 -7.27
N ARG A 367 -12.02 -6.55 -6.25
CA ARG A 367 -10.68 -7.11 -6.00
C ARG A 367 -10.16 -7.91 -7.19
N ARG A 368 -11.00 -8.71 -7.86
CA ARG A 368 -10.63 -9.40 -9.11
C ARG A 368 -10.34 -8.43 -10.26
N GLN A 369 -11.10 -7.34 -10.36
CA GLN A 369 -10.90 -6.32 -11.39
C GLN A 369 -9.61 -5.52 -11.16
N LEU A 370 -9.26 -5.22 -9.90
CA LEU A 370 -7.98 -4.60 -9.55
C LEU A 370 -6.78 -5.54 -9.78
N LYS A 371 -6.99 -6.86 -9.58
CA LYS A 371 -6.01 -7.84 -10.04
C LYS A 371 -5.78 -7.75 -11.56
N SER A 372 -6.83 -7.56 -12.36
CA SER A 372 -6.67 -7.39 -13.81
C SER A 372 -5.83 -6.16 -14.17
N LEU A 373 -5.98 -5.05 -13.44
CA LEU A 373 -5.13 -3.87 -13.57
C LEU A 373 -3.68 -4.19 -13.22
N LYS A 374 -3.46 -4.85 -12.10
CA LYS A 374 -2.12 -5.22 -11.64
C LYS A 374 -1.43 -6.15 -12.62
N ASP A 375 -2.10 -7.22 -13.05
CA ASP A 375 -1.57 -8.16 -14.05
C ASP A 375 -1.26 -7.43 -15.38
N PHE A 376 -2.08 -6.46 -15.78
CA PHE A 376 -1.88 -5.69 -17.00
C PHE A 376 -0.60 -4.84 -16.94
N ILE A 377 -0.39 -4.08 -15.88
CA ILE A 377 0.79 -3.21 -15.78
C ILE A 377 2.07 -4.02 -15.56
N GLU A 378 2.01 -5.11 -14.81
CA GLU A 378 3.15 -6.00 -14.56
C GLU A 378 3.56 -6.84 -15.78
N ASP A 379 2.74 -6.91 -16.83
CA ASP A 379 3.10 -7.53 -18.11
C ASP A 379 4.05 -6.66 -18.96
N PHE A 380 4.31 -5.43 -18.52
CA PHE A 380 5.28 -4.51 -19.13
C PHE A 380 6.55 -4.38 -18.28
N ASP A 381 7.64 -3.96 -18.89
CA ASP A 381 8.77 -3.37 -18.19
C ASP A 381 8.43 -1.90 -17.85
N PHE A 382 7.45 -1.73 -16.93
CA PHE A 382 6.87 -0.43 -16.61
C PHE A 382 7.88 0.56 -16.03
N ILE A 383 9.02 0.08 -15.53
CA ILE A 383 10.12 0.93 -15.08
C ILE A 383 10.71 1.75 -16.22
N ARG A 384 10.67 1.24 -17.45
CA ARG A 384 11.13 1.94 -18.66
C ARG A 384 10.07 2.86 -19.25
N MET A 385 8.84 2.79 -18.76
CA MET A 385 7.73 3.56 -19.30
C MET A 385 7.53 4.88 -18.56
N LYS A 386 6.98 5.86 -19.26
CA LYS A 386 6.58 7.15 -18.69
C LYS A 386 5.22 7.59 -19.27
N PRO A 387 4.47 8.45 -18.57
CA PRO A 387 3.28 9.05 -19.14
C PRO A 387 3.60 9.79 -20.44
N ASP A 388 2.87 9.46 -21.51
CA ASP A 388 3.03 10.12 -22.79
C ASP A 388 1.65 10.33 -23.46
N PRO A 389 0.97 11.45 -23.16
CA PRO A 389 -0.31 11.75 -23.73
C PRO A 389 -0.25 12.02 -25.24
N SER A 390 0.93 12.34 -25.81
CA SER A 390 1.12 12.64 -27.22
C SER A 390 0.96 11.40 -28.13
N VAL A 391 1.05 10.21 -27.53
CA VAL A 391 0.80 8.94 -28.24
C VAL A 391 -0.63 8.88 -28.74
N ILE A 392 -1.61 9.41 -28.00
CA ILE A 392 -3.02 9.46 -28.40
C ILE A 392 -3.25 10.76 -29.18
N ALA A 393 -3.23 10.69 -30.51
CA ALA A 393 -3.47 11.85 -31.36
C ALA A 393 -4.93 12.33 -31.26
N ARG A 394 -5.89 11.38 -31.32
CA ARG A 394 -7.31 11.65 -31.14
C ARG A 394 -8.08 10.36 -30.87
N ILE A 395 -9.31 10.51 -30.33
CA ILE A 395 -10.25 9.44 -30.08
C ILE A 395 -11.56 9.81 -30.77
N GLU A 396 -12.07 8.92 -31.63
CA GLU A 396 -13.40 9.01 -32.24
C GLU A 396 -14.36 8.08 -31.49
N GLY A 397 -15.58 8.53 -31.25
CA GLY A 397 -16.62 7.82 -30.50
C GLY A 397 -17.39 8.77 -29.58
N ASP A 398 -17.79 8.30 -28.39
CA ASP A 398 -18.46 9.15 -27.40
C ASP A 398 -17.51 10.30 -26.99
N PRO A 399 -17.94 11.58 -27.03
CA PRO A 399 -17.11 12.72 -26.65
C PRO A 399 -16.67 12.72 -25.17
N LYS A 400 -17.27 11.87 -24.35
CA LYS A 400 -16.84 11.66 -22.96
C LYS A 400 -15.62 10.78 -22.83
N ILE A 401 -15.24 10.01 -23.85
CA ILE A 401 -14.10 9.10 -23.77
C ILE A 401 -12.84 9.89 -23.38
N ARG A 402 -12.09 9.36 -22.41
CA ARG A 402 -10.80 9.86 -21.96
C ARG A 402 -9.79 8.74 -22.08
N GLY A 403 -8.54 9.09 -22.42
CA GLY A 403 -7.47 8.12 -22.60
C GLY A 403 -6.21 8.52 -21.86
N TRP A 404 -5.51 7.52 -21.33
CA TRP A 404 -4.19 7.64 -20.69
C TRP A 404 -3.23 6.65 -21.33
N CYS A 405 -1.96 7.00 -21.35
CA CYS A 405 -0.92 6.17 -21.97
C CYS A 405 0.38 6.24 -21.16
N LEU A 406 0.91 5.08 -20.81
CA LEU A 406 2.31 4.89 -20.46
C LEU A 406 3.05 4.34 -21.69
N ALA A 407 4.25 4.84 -21.97
CA ALA A 407 5.00 4.48 -23.15
C ALA A 407 6.51 4.26 -22.89
N GLU A 408 7.04 3.19 -23.44
CA GLU A 408 8.44 3.06 -23.83
C GLU A 408 8.50 3.19 -25.35
N ALA A 409 8.87 4.39 -25.81
CA ALA A 409 8.75 4.77 -27.21
C ALA A 409 9.42 3.76 -28.17
N GLY A 410 8.69 3.32 -29.18
CA GLY A 410 9.11 2.33 -30.16
C GLY A 410 9.11 0.88 -29.67
N LYS A 411 8.76 0.62 -28.40
CA LYS A 411 8.78 -0.75 -27.83
C LYS A 411 7.44 -1.19 -27.26
N ALA A 412 6.86 -0.40 -26.34
CA ALA A 412 5.66 -0.79 -25.62
C ALA A 412 4.79 0.40 -25.25
N TYR A 413 3.47 0.21 -25.32
CA TYR A 413 2.49 1.23 -24.98
C TYR A 413 1.35 0.58 -24.24
N ALA A 414 1.08 1.05 -23.04
CA ALA A 414 -0.05 0.67 -22.20
C ALA A 414 -1.07 1.79 -22.22
N LEU A 415 -2.23 1.54 -22.80
CA LEU A 415 -3.29 2.53 -22.93
C LEU A 415 -4.52 2.09 -22.15
N TYR A 416 -5.27 3.07 -21.67
CA TYR A 416 -6.56 2.86 -21.05
C TYR A 416 -7.56 3.89 -21.55
N LEU A 417 -8.75 3.43 -21.92
CA LEU A 417 -9.86 4.27 -22.33
C LEU A 417 -11.02 4.11 -21.35
N ARG A 418 -11.55 5.22 -20.89
CA ARG A 418 -12.69 5.28 -19.97
C ARG A 418 -13.86 5.99 -20.60
N PHE A 419 -15.07 5.53 -20.27
CA PHE A 419 -16.35 5.95 -20.82
C PHE A 419 -16.59 5.50 -22.25
N GLY A 420 -17.86 5.55 -22.67
CA GLY A 420 -18.29 5.05 -23.97
C GLY A 420 -18.43 3.54 -23.99
N ASN A 421 -18.60 2.99 -25.20
CA ASN A 421 -18.81 1.56 -25.43
C ASN A 421 -18.09 1.04 -26.68
N GLN A 422 -17.51 1.93 -27.47
CA GLN A 422 -16.67 1.66 -28.63
C GLN A 422 -15.85 2.91 -28.94
N ALA A 423 -14.61 2.75 -29.41
CA ALA A 423 -13.74 3.83 -29.77
C ALA A 423 -12.89 3.46 -30.98
N LYS A 424 -12.63 4.43 -31.86
CA LYS A 424 -11.53 4.39 -32.80
C LYS A 424 -10.45 5.36 -32.34
N ILE A 425 -9.25 4.82 -32.11
CA ILE A 425 -8.10 5.62 -31.63
C ILE A 425 -7.09 5.82 -32.73
N HIS A 426 -6.52 7.00 -32.73
CA HIS A 426 -5.47 7.42 -33.63
C HIS A 426 -4.20 7.65 -32.82
N LEU A 427 -3.14 6.92 -33.15
CA LEU A 427 -1.90 6.86 -32.36
C LEU A 427 -0.72 7.33 -33.17
N ASN A 428 0.12 8.16 -32.54
CA ASN A 428 1.43 8.58 -33.04
C ASN A 428 2.48 7.57 -32.57
N LEU A 429 2.77 6.57 -33.39
CA LEU A 429 3.83 5.59 -33.10
C LEU A 429 4.96 5.67 -34.13
N PRO A 430 6.20 5.33 -33.78
CA PRO A 430 7.27 5.16 -34.74
C PRO A 430 6.95 4.04 -35.75
N GLN A 431 7.62 4.08 -36.91
CA GLN A 431 7.59 2.98 -37.87
C GLN A 431 8.00 1.67 -37.20
N GLY A 432 7.25 0.59 -37.46
CA GLY A 432 7.52 -0.73 -36.88
C GLY A 432 6.40 -1.73 -37.10
N THR A 433 6.65 -2.95 -36.64
CA THR A 433 5.62 -4.00 -36.58
C THR A 433 5.17 -4.15 -35.14
N TYR A 434 3.87 -4.07 -34.91
CA TYR A 434 3.30 -4.10 -33.56
C TYR A 434 2.23 -5.18 -33.42
N GLN A 435 2.12 -5.74 -32.24
CA GLN A 435 0.93 -6.49 -31.80
C GLN A 435 0.13 -5.59 -30.86
N ALA A 436 -1.15 -5.44 -31.13
CA ALA A 436 -2.11 -4.68 -30.34
C ALA A 436 -3.17 -5.62 -29.78
N ASP A 437 -3.26 -5.72 -28.45
CA ASP A 437 -4.22 -6.55 -27.73
C ASP A 437 -5.18 -5.67 -26.95
N TRP A 438 -6.47 -5.73 -27.27
CA TRP A 438 -7.52 -5.10 -26.50
C TRP A 438 -7.92 -5.99 -25.32
N ILE A 439 -7.96 -5.44 -24.13
CA ILE A 439 -8.11 -6.18 -22.88
C ILE A 439 -9.33 -5.68 -22.12
N ASN A 440 -10.20 -6.62 -21.79
CA ASN A 440 -11.36 -6.39 -20.94
C ASN A 440 -10.92 -6.12 -19.49
N THR A 441 -11.18 -4.95 -18.95
CA THR A 441 -10.76 -4.51 -17.61
C THR A 441 -11.45 -5.26 -16.49
N LEU A 442 -12.63 -5.84 -16.74
CA LEU A 442 -13.37 -6.64 -15.76
C LEU A 442 -12.74 -8.04 -15.56
N THR A 443 -12.18 -8.61 -16.62
CA THR A 443 -11.77 -10.02 -16.65
C THR A 443 -10.27 -10.23 -16.86
N GLY A 444 -9.55 -9.20 -17.33
CA GLY A 444 -8.15 -9.29 -17.75
C GLY A 444 -7.94 -10.06 -19.06
N LYS A 445 -9.01 -10.48 -19.75
CA LYS A 445 -8.91 -11.28 -20.98
C LYS A 445 -8.71 -10.42 -22.21
N VAL A 446 -7.95 -10.96 -23.17
CA VAL A 446 -7.82 -10.37 -24.50
C VAL A 446 -9.11 -10.59 -25.27
N GLU A 447 -9.74 -9.51 -25.73
CA GLU A 447 -10.96 -9.51 -26.52
C GLU A 447 -10.68 -9.49 -28.03
N LYS A 448 -9.59 -8.80 -28.44
CA LYS A 448 -9.18 -8.66 -29.83
C LYS A 448 -7.68 -8.50 -29.94
N THR A 449 -7.05 -9.17 -30.89
CA THR A 449 -5.64 -9.02 -31.24
C THR A 449 -5.49 -8.59 -32.69
N GLU A 450 -4.63 -7.60 -32.94
CA GLU A 450 -4.27 -7.13 -34.25
C GLU A 450 -2.74 -7.08 -34.41
N LYS A 451 -2.24 -7.49 -35.58
CA LYS A 451 -0.85 -7.26 -35.98
C LYS A 451 -0.81 -6.17 -37.02
N VAL A 452 -0.02 -5.13 -36.79
CA VAL A 452 0.03 -3.94 -37.62
C VAL A 452 1.47 -3.69 -38.09
N ASN A 453 1.67 -3.64 -39.41
CA ASN A 453 2.88 -3.09 -40.00
C ASN A 453 2.67 -1.60 -40.18
N HIS A 454 3.26 -0.81 -39.31
CA HIS A 454 3.06 0.63 -39.25
C HIS A 454 4.14 1.37 -40.02
N PRO A 455 3.79 2.18 -41.04
CA PRO A 455 4.77 2.87 -41.90
C PRO A 455 5.40 4.13 -41.23
N GLY A 456 4.92 4.55 -40.06
CA GLY A 456 5.37 5.75 -39.35
C GLY A 456 4.45 6.97 -39.51
N GLU A 457 3.25 6.77 -40.06
CA GLU A 457 2.19 7.78 -40.12
C GLU A 457 1.31 7.72 -38.85
N GLU A 458 0.00 8.03 -38.96
CA GLU A 458 -0.97 7.83 -37.89
C GLU A 458 -1.49 6.38 -37.89
N MET A 459 -1.32 5.64 -36.79
CA MET A 459 -1.90 4.30 -36.63
C MET A 459 -3.35 4.38 -36.17
N ASN A 460 -4.22 3.68 -36.86
CA ASN A 460 -5.64 3.63 -36.53
C ASN A 460 -6.02 2.25 -35.98
N LEU A 461 -6.61 2.21 -34.79
CA LEU A 461 -7.13 0.99 -34.17
C LEU A 461 -8.58 1.18 -33.74
N GLU A 462 -9.40 0.17 -33.95
CA GLU A 462 -10.81 0.16 -33.55
C GLU A 462 -11.01 -0.85 -32.42
N SER A 463 -11.56 -0.39 -31.29
CA SER A 463 -11.84 -1.26 -30.16
C SER A 463 -12.94 -2.26 -30.48
N PRO A 464 -12.97 -3.44 -29.83
CA PRO A 464 -14.22 -4.19 -29.72
C PRO A 464 -15.24 -3.37 -28.93
N GLY A 465 -16.50 -3.80 -28.92
CA GLY A 465 -17.50 -3.23 -28.01
C GLY A 465 -17.11 -3.50 -26.55
N TYR A 466 -17.25 -2.50 -25.68
CA TYR A 466 -16.94 -2.62 -24.25
C TYR A 466 -18.00 -1.96 -23.36
N VAL A 467 -17.92 -2.18 -22.06
CA VAL A 467 -18.78 -1.54 -21.06
C VAL A 467 -17.94 -0.66 -20.18
N ASP A 468 -18.17 0.64 -20.24
CA ASP A 468 -17.55 1.72 -19.46
C ASP A 468 -16.07 1.95 -19.74
N ASP A 469 -15.24 0.91 -19.89
CA ASP A 469 -13.80 1.06 -20.06
C ASP A 469 -13.14 -0.16 -20.74
N ILE A 470 -11.98 0.08 -21.36
CA ILE A 470 -11.16 -0.94 -22.01
C ILE A 470 -9.69 -0.55 -21.97
N ALA A 471 -8.81 -1.53 -21.90
CA ALA A 471 -7.37 -1.31 -22.00
C ALA A 471 -6.81 -1.82 -23.33
N LEU A 472 -5.68 -1.26 -23.74
CA LEU A 472 -4.96 -1.66 -24.94
C LEU A 472 -3.47 -1.82 -24.62
N ARG A 473 -2.95 -3.00 -24.92
CA ARG A 473 -1.53 -3.32 -24.86
C ARG A 473 -0.96 -3.35 -26.26
N ILE A 474 0.07 -2.52 -26.52
CA ILE A 474 0.80 -2.54 -27.79
C ILE A 474 2.25 -2.89 -27.48
N LYS A 475 2.78 -3.90 -28.18
CA LYS A 475 4.21 -4.31 -28.08
C LYS A 475 4.81 -4.42 -29.46
N ALA A 476 6.00 -3.83 -29.67
CA ALA A 476 6.77 -4.03 -30.88
C ALA A 476 7.11 -5.50 -31.05
N GLN A 477 7.04 -5.98 -32.28
CA GLN A 477 7.50 -7.31 -32.68
C GLN A 477 8.89 -7.15 -33.26
N GLY A 478 9.88 -7.78 -32.64
CA GLY A 478 11.30 -7.74 -33.05
C GLY A 478 11.58 -8.40 -34.40
#